data_ef5b428dcde51b50a3258b5bc40a673a
#
_entry.id   ef5b428dcde51b50a3258b5bc40a673a
#
_cell.length_a   1.000
_cell.length_b   1.000
_cell.length_c   1.000
_cell.angle_alpha   90.00
_cell.angle_beta   90.00
_cell.angle_gamma   90.00
#
_symmetry.space_group_name_H-M   'P 1'
#
loop_
_entity.id
_entity.type
_entity.pdbx_description
1 polymer ?
#
loop_
_entity_poly.entity_id
_entity_poly.type
_entity_poly.pdbx_seq_one_letter_code
_entity_poly.pdbx_strand_id
1 'polypeptide(L)'
;MVAGLTVTALAVASAVAATAGAVPAHAAGCSAGYVGITFDDGPSNAHTPALLNALKQNGLKATLFNEGQYAVAYPAQVQAEVAAGMWIGNHTYDHPHLTTLSQSQIDSEIGQAQQAIASAGGGTPKLFRPPYGETNSTVKAVEAKYGLTEIIWNIDSRDWNGASVAQIVQANSQLTNGQVILMHEWPANTLTAIPQIAQVLASHNLCAGMISPQTGRAVAPSGGSGGGGGGGSCTATLSNGSSGNGWYNLNVAVTGSSTWTVTVNMVAPSVVASTWNVNATWPSQYVMKATPNGSGNNWGFTVTTNGTTTRPSASCSTG
;
A
#
# COMPACT_ATOMS: atom_id res chain seq x y z
N MET A 1 -6.74 43.30 75.48
CA MET A 1 -5.85 43.07 74.31
C MET A 1 -6.29 41.77 73.69
N VAL A 2 -6.98 41.81 72.62
CA VAL A 2 -7.47 40.62 71.88
C VAL A 2 -6.69 40.56 70.56
N ALA A 3 -5.86 39.53 70.41
CA ALA A 3 -5.10 39.32 69.21
C ALA A 3 -5.94 38.55 68.19
N GLY A 4 -6.25 39.17 67.05
CA GLY A 4 -6.92 38.53 65.94
C GLY A 4 -5.94 37.72 65.06
N LEU A 5 -6.21 36.45 64.87
CA LEU A 5 -5.53 35.56 63.92
C LEU A 5 -6.22 35.74 62.52
N THR A 6 -5.50 36.23 61.56
CA THR A 6 -5.94 36.22 60.14
C THR A 6 -5.44 34.90 59.51
N VAL A 7 -6.37 34.07 59.06
CA VAL A 7 -6.10 32.85 58.26
C VAL A 7 -6.12 33.25 56.78
N THR A 8 -4.94 33.16 56.15
CA THR A 8 -4.83 33.33 54.69
C THR A 8 -5.05 32.00 53.99
N ALA A 9 -6.14 31.90 53.22
CA ALA A 9 -6.42 30.72 52.40
C ALA A 9 -5.63 30.79 51.08
N LEU A 10 -4.71 29.83 50.85
CA LEU A 10 -4.00 29.63 49.60
C LEU A 10 -4.91 28.83 48.65
N ALA A 11 -5.39 29.47 47.58
CA ALA A 11 -6.08 28.78 46.50
C ALA A 11 -5.07 28.15 45.56
N VAL A 12 -5.02 26.82 45.54
CA VAL A 12 -4.25 26.02 44.54
C VAL A 12 -5.08 25.91 43.28
N ALA A 13 -4.70 26.63 42.26
CA ALA A 13 -5.28 26.49 40.92
C ALA A 13 -4.65 25.27 40.22
N SER A 14 -5.40 24.17 40.12
CA SER A 14 -5.01 23.00 39.32
C SER A 14 -5.21 23.31 37.83
N ALA A 15 -4.11 23.49 37.11
CA ALA A 15 -4.13 23.57 35.67
C ALA A 15 -4.37 22.16 35.08
N VAL A 16 -5.55 21.92 34.56
CA VAL A 16 -5.85 20.72 33.74
C VAL A 16 -5.20 20.94 32.39
N ALA A 17 -4.08 20.28 32.15
CA ALA A 17 -3.49 20.18 30.81
C ALA A 17 -4.42 19.37 29.91
N ALA A 18 -5.13 20.01 29.01
CA ALA A 18 -5.87 19.33 27.96
C ALA A 18 -4.87 18.66 27.02
N THR A 19 -4.73 17.33 27.10
CA THR A 19 -4.06 16.55 26.09
C THR A 19 -4.95 16.60 24.84
N ALA A 20 -4.57 17.43 23.86
CA ALA A 20 -5.15 17.38 22.54
C ALA A 20 -4.85 16.00 21.95
N GLY A 21 -5.81 15.09 22.03
CA GLY A 21 -5.76 13.80 21.35
C GLY A 21 -5.56 14.06 19.87
N ALA A 22 -4.47 13.55 19.29
CA ALA A 22 -4.26 13.59 17.86
C ALA A 22 -5.44 12.88 17.18
N VAL A 23 -6.25 13.63 16.44
CA VAL A 23 -7.33 13.07 15.63
C VAL A 23 -6.65 12.25 14.54
N PRO A 24 -6.99 10.96 14.37
CA PRO A 24 -6.37 10.16 13.31
C PRO A 24 -6.68 10.82 11.96
N ALA A 25 -5.66 10.99 11.12
CA ALA A 25 -5.71 11.67 9.82
C ALA A 25 -6.69 11.07 8.79
N HIS A 26 -7.42 10.03 9.16
CA HIS A 26 -8.38 9.30 8.32
C HIS A 26 -9.80 9.90 8.29
N ALA A 27 -10.07 11.01 8.99
CA ALA A 27 -11.38 11.67 8.95
C ALA A 27 -11.54 12.66 7.78
N ALA A 28 -10.46 13.00 7.08
CA ALA A 28 -10.53 13.83 5.87
C ALA A 28 -10.85 12.93 4.66
N GLY A 29 -11.95 13.21 3.96
CA GLY A 29 -12.25 12.53 2.71
C GLY A 29 -11.15 12.80 1.66
N CYS A 30 -10.80 11.80 0.82
CA CYS A 30 -9.81 11.93 -0.24
C CYS A 30 -10.34 12.75 -1.44
N SER A 31 -11.05 13.86 -1.18
CA SER A 31 -11.78 14.61 -2.22
C SER A 31 -10.86 15.31 -3.21
N ALA A 32 -9.62 15.63 -2.83
CA ALA A 32 -8.60 16.16 -3.72
C ALA A 32 -7.81 15.04 -4.45
N GLY A 33 -8.02 13.77 -4.12
CA GLY A 33 -7.44 12.63 -4.80
C GLY A 33 -6.37 11.88 -4.00
N TYR A 34 -5.48 11.20 -4.74
CA TYR A 34 -4.48 10.30 -4.18
C TYR A 34 -3.07 10.67 -4.60
N VAL A 35 -2.10 10.44 -3.72
CA VAL A 35 -0.67 10.66 -3.97
C VAL A 35 0.13 9.41 -3.60
N GLY A 36 1.20 9.14 -4.34
CA GLY A 36 2.11 8.02 -4.10
C GLY A 36 3.18 8.42 -3.09
N ILE A 37 3.04 7.95 -1.86
CA ILE A 37 4.10 8.03 -0.86
C ILE A 37 5.04 6.86 -1.10
N THR A 38 6.31 7.13 -1.37
CA THR A 38 7.28 6.07 -1.73
C THR A 38 8.56 6.17 -0.94
N PHE A 39 9.16 5.00 -0.68
CA PHE A 39 10.45 4.89 -0.01
C PHE A 39 11.32 3.89 -0.76
N ASP A 40 12.56 4.26 -1.03
CA ASP A 40 13.54 3.47 -1.74
C ASP A 40 14.58 2.86 -0.78
N ASP A 41 15.44 1.96 -1.30
CA ASP A 41 16.60 1.35 -0.67
C ASP A 41 16.31 0.36 0.47
N GLY A 42 15.06 -0.08 0.63
CA GLY A 42 14.70 -1.14 1.58
C GLY A 42 14.80 -2.56 0.97
N PRO A 43 14.44 -3.55 1.80
CA PRO A 43 14.16 -3.48 3.22
C PRO A 43 15.41 -3.62 4.10
N SER A 44 15.31 -3.23 5.38
CA SER A 44 16.38 -3.47 6.35
C SER A 44 15.86 -3.78 7.77
N ASN A 45 16.63 -4.51 8.56
CA ASN A 45 16.29 -4.70 9.97
C ASN A 45 16.44 -3.42 10.80
N ALA A 46 17.23 -2.46 10.31
CA ALA A 46 17.51 -1.21 11.02
C ALA A 46 16.38 -0.18 10.85
N HIS A 47 15.74 -0.11 9.68
CA HIS A 47 14.86 1.01 9.34
C HIS A 47 13.42 0.56 9.07
N THR A 48 13.20 -0.54 8.33
CA THR A 48 11.86 -0.99 7.91
C THR A 48 10.88 -1.15 9.07
N PRO A 49 11.22 -1.76 10.24
CA PRO A 49 10.26 -1.89 11.34
C PRO A 49 9.76 -0.55 11.88
N ALA A 50 10.66 0.44 12.00
CA ALA A 50 10.32 1.77 12.48
C ALA A 50 9.47 2.53 11.46
N LEU A 51 9.79 2.43 10.17
CA LEU A 51 9.02 3.00 9.07
C LEU A 51 7.58 2.45 9.04
N LEU A 52 7.43 1.13 9.06
CA LEU A 52 6.12 0.48 9.04
C LEU A 52 5.26 0.87 10.25
N ASN A 53 5.88 0.97 11.43
CA ASN A 53 5.19 1.42 12.64
C ASN A 53 4.72 2.88 12.51
N ALA A 54 5.57 3.78 12.04
CA ALA A 54 5.22 5.18 11.83
C ALA A 54 4.11 5.36 10.80
N LEU A 55 4.19 4.66 9.66
CA LEU A 55 3.14 4.66 8.64
C LEU A 55 1.80 4.15 9.21
N LYS A 56 1.82 3.02 9.94
CA LYS A 56 0.63 2.44 10.57
C LYS A 56 -0.01 3.40 11.59
N GLN A 57 0.79 4.00 12.47
CA GLN A 57 0.30 4.93 13.50
C GLN A 57 -0.37 6.17 12.89
N ASN A 58 0.07 6.59 11.71
CA ASN A 58 -0.45 7.75 11.02
C ASN A 58 -1.43 7.39 9.88
N GLY A 59 -1.81 6.11 9.77
CA GLY A 59 -2.79 5.64 8.80
C GLY A 59 -2.35 5.78 7.34
N LEU A 60 -1.05 5.87 7.07
CA LEU A 60 -0.49 5.98 5.73
C LEU A 60 -0.18 4.61 5.14
N LYS A 61 -0.35 4.50 3.83
CA LYS A 61 0.16 3.42 3.01
C LYS A 61 1.21 3.96 2.05
N ALA A 62 2.16 3.10 1.67
CA ALA A 62 3.29 3.50 0.83
C ALA A 62 3.61 2.41 -0.20
N THR A 63 4.32 2.80 -1.26
CA THR A 63 5.03 1.87 -2.13
C THR A 63 6.50 1.85 -1.72
N LEU A 64 7.03 0.65 -1.48
CA LEU A 64 8.41 0.42 -1.07
C LEU A 64 9.15 -0.18 -2.26
N PHE A 65 10.15 0.53 -2.78
CA PHE A 65 11.00 0.07 -3.87
C PHE A 65 12.21 -0.64 -3.28
N ASN A 66 12.10 -1.97 -3.24
CA ASN A 66 13.07 -2.83 -2.55
C ASN A 66 14.21 -3.25 -3.48
N GLU A 67 15.43 -3.25 -2.94
CA GLU A 67 16.58 -3.87 -3.57
C GLU A 67 16.55 -5.38 -3.39
N GLY A 68 16.94 -6.12 -4.43
CA GLY A 68 16.96 -7.57 -4.40
C GLY A 68 17.91 -8.15 -3.36
N GLN A 69 19.10 -7.57 -3.20
CA GLN A 69 20.08 -7.99 -2.20
C GLN A 69 19.52 -7.91 -0.76
N TYR A 70 18.76 -6.88 -0.46
CA TYR A 70 18.15 -6.72 0.87
C TYR A 70 16.89 -7.58 1.03
N ALA A 71 16.15 -7.83 -0.03
CA ALA A 71 15.06 -8.82 0.00
C ALA A 71 15.57 -10.23 0.32
N VAL A 72 16.75 -10.62 -0.19
CA VAL A 72 17.45 -11.88 0.16
C VAL A 72 17.94 -11.84 1.61
N ALA A 73 18.56 -10.75 2.03
CA ALA A 73 19.15 -10.64 3.37
C ALA A 73 18.08 -10.53 4.47
N TYR A 74 16.93 -9.91 4.18
CA TYR A 74 15.90 -9.60 5.17
C TYR A 74 14.49 -10.01 4.72
N PRO A 75 14.24 -11.27 4.36
CA PRO A 75 12.95 -11.71 3.82
C PRO A 75 11.78 -11.50 4.80
N ALA A 76 12.05 -11.55 6.11
CA ALA A 76 11.05 -11.26 7.13
C ALA A 76 10.54 -9.80 7.08
N GLN A 77 11.38 -8.85 6.64
CA GLN A 77 10.97 -7.46 6.48
C GLN A 77 10.07 -7.30 5.25
N VAL A 78 10.38 -7.95 4.12
CA VAL A 78 9.48 -7.98 2.95
C VAL A 78 8.10 -8.54 3.34
N GLN A 79 8.06 -9.61 4.14
CA GLN A 79 6.79 -10.16 4.65
C GLN A 79 6.06 -9.18 5.57
N ALA A 80 6.79 -8.45 6.41
CA ALA A 80 6.22 -7.42 7.29
C ALA A 80 5.63 -6.25 6.49
N GLU A 81 6.28 -5.81 5.42
CA GLU A 81 5.78 -4.79 4.49
C GLU A 81 4.46 -5.22 3.86
N VAL A 82 4.40 -6.44 3.32
CA VAL A 82 3.19 -7.02 2.73
C VAL A 82 2.08 -7.16 3.78
N ALA A 83 2.40 -7.68 4.98
CA ALA A 83 1.45 -7.82 6.08
C ALA A 83 0.91 -6.46 6.58
N ALA A 84 1.72 -5.41 6.52
CA ALA A 84 1.30 -4.04 6.80
C ALA A 84 0.45 -3.44 5.66
N GLY A 85 0.28 -4.15 4.54
CA GLY A 85 -0.51 -3.74 3.37
C GLY A 85 0.18 -2.65 2.56
N MET A 86 1.50 -2.64 2.52
CA MET A 86 2.31 -1.80 1.64
C MET A 86 2.39 -2.44 0.24
N TRP A 87 2.68 -1.63 -0.76
CA TRP A 87 2.90 -2.09 -2.13
C TRP A 87 4.41 -2.20 -2.38
N ILE A 88 4.83 -3.27 -3.05
CA ILE A 88 6.25 -3.55 -3.28
C ILE A 88 6.59 -3.28 -4.74
N GLY A 89 7.62 -2.46 -4.95
CA GLY A 89 8.27 -2.21 -6.23
C GLY A 89 9.66 -2.81 -6.30
N ASN A 90 10.22 -2.88 -7.50
CA ASN A 90 11.58 -3.36 -7.77
C ASN A 90 12.54 -2.16 -7.89
N HIS A 91 13.69 -2.21 -7.19
CA HIS A 91 14.73 -1.18 -7.22
C HIS A 91 16.11 -1.73 -7.64
N THR A 92 16.13 -2.69 -8.58
CA THR A 92 17.32 -3.46 -8.97
C THR A 92 17.85 -4.41 -7.88
N TYR A 93 18.89 -5.16 -8.19
CA TYR A 93 19.47 -6.11 -7.21
C TYR A 93 20.38 -5.40 -6.20
N ASP A 94 21.34 -4.58 -6.67
CA ASP A 94 22.34 -3.92 -5.82
C ASP A 94 22.58 -2.44 -6.13
N HIS A 95 21.59 -1.76 -6.75
CA HIS A 95 21.52 -0.32 -6.95
C HIS A 95 22.61 0.28 -7.86
N PRO A 96 22.94 -0.28 -9.05
CA PRO A 96 23.96 0.24 -9.93
C PRO A 96 23.47 1.41 -10.80
N HIS A 97 24.41 2.13 -11.42
CA HIS A 97 24.12 3.06 -12.51
C HIS A 97 23.75 2.30 -13.79
N LEU A 98 22.48 1.99 -13.98
CA LEU A 98 21.99 1.13 -15.07
C LEU A 98 22.36 1.63 -16.46
N THR A 99 22.45 2.95 -16.65
CA THR A 99 22.77 3.55 -17.94
C THR A 99 24.20 3.32 -18.40
N THR A 100 25.06 2.84 -17.50
CA THR A 100 26.47 2.46 -17.81
C THR A 100 26.64 0.98 -18.09
N LEU A 101 25.59 0.17 -17.89
CA LEU A 101 25.64 -1.28 -18.01
C LEU A 101 25.21 -1.76 -19.40
N SER A 102 25.68 -2.96 -19.77
CA SER A 102 25.16 -3.68 -20.93
C SER A 102 23.73 -4.17 -20.68
N GLN A 103 22.98 -4.41 -21.74
CA GLN A 103 21.61 -4.94 -21.64
C GLN A 103 21.53 -6.24 -20.81
N SER A 104 22.51 -7.14 -20.94
CA SER A 104 22.54 -8.39 -20.16
C SER A 104 22.77 -8.16 -18.68
N GLN A 105 23.55 -7.15 -18.31
CA GLN A 105 23.74 -6.77 -16.91
C GLN A 105 22.48 -6.11 -16.33
N ILE A 106 21.83 -5.21 -17.09
CA ILE A 106 20.55 -4.61 -16.70
C ILE A 106 19.47 -5.70 -16.52
N ASP A 107 19.43 -6.68 -17.44
CA ASP A 107 18.53 -7.83 -17.36
C ASP A 107 18.77 -8.68 -16.09
N SER A 108 20.04 -8.88 -15.75
CA SER A 108 20.45 -9.57 -14.53
C SER A 108 20.01 -8.80 -13.28
N GLU A 109 20.22 -7.50 -13.22
CA GLU A 109 19.85 -6.62 -12.11
C GLU A 109 18.34 -6.64 -11.83
N ILE A 110 17.55 -6.38 -12.86
CA ILE A 110 16.08 -6.33 -12.72
C ILE A 110 15.52 -7.73 -12.46
N GLY A 111 16.01 -8.75 -13.17
CA GLY A 111 15.53 -10.12 -13.05
C GLY A 111 15.83 -10.77 -11.70
N GLN A 112 17.05 -10.59 -11.18
CA GLN A 112 17.41 -11.09 -9.85
C GLN A 112 16.59 -10.43 -8.73
N ALA A 113 16.37 -9.10 -8.84
CA ALA A 113 15.51 -8.41 -7.88
C ALA A 113 14.07 -8.90 -7.92
N GLN A 114 13.48 -9.11 -9.12
CA GLN A 114 12.14 -9.71 -9.26
C GLN A 114 12.05 -11.05 -8.54
N GLN A 115 13.04 -11.92 -8.75
CA GLN A 115 13.08 -13.24 -8.14
C GLN A 115 13.29 -13.16 -6.63
N ALA A 116 14.21 -12.33 -6.15
CA ALA A 116 14.51 -12.14 -4.74
C ALA A 116 13.28 -11.66 -3.95
N ILE A 117 12.63 -10.60 -4.45
CA ILE A 117 11.42 -10.04 -3.83
C ILE A 117 10.29 -11.07 -3.82
N ALA A 118 10.06 -11.78 -4.93
CA ALA A 118 9.03 -12.82 -5.00
C ALA A 118 9.31 -13.96 -4.02
N SER A 119 10.56 -14.42 -3.94
CA SER A 119 10.99 -15.50 -3.03
C SER A 119 10.87 -15.10 -1.56
N ALA A 120 11.07 -13.82 -1.25
CA ALA A 120 10.88 -13.28 0.10
C ALA A 120 9.40 -13.10 0.49
N GLY A 121 8.45 -13.30 -0.42
CA GLY A 121 7.02 -13.16 -0.18
C GLY A 121 6.42 -11.81 -0.60
N GLY A 122 7.19 -10.96 -1.27
CA GLY A 122 6.76 -9.65 -1.79
C GLY A 122 5.87 -9.71 -3.04
N GLY A 123 5.62 -10.93 -3.55
CA GLY A 123 4.91 -11.13 -4.81
C GLY A 123 5.79 -10.79 -6.02
N THR A 124 5.17 -10.64 -7.18
CA THR A 124 5.88 -10.23 -8.40
C THR A 124 5.66 -8.74 -8.63
N PRO A 125 6.64 -7.86 -8.37
CA PRO A 125 6.49 -6.43 -8.59
C PRO A 125 6.05 -6.09 -10.01
N LYS A 126 5.20 -5.07 -10.14
CA LYS A 126 4.76 -4.49 -11.42
C LYS A 126 5.27 -3.07 -11.62
N LEU A 127 5.86 -2.51 -10.58
CA LEU A 127 6.46 -1.19 -10.57
C LEU A 127 7.98 -1.34 -10.46
N PHE A 128 8.69 -0.51 -11.18
CA PHE A 128 10.14 -0.44 -11.16
C PHE A 128 10.57 1.01 -10.99
N ARG A 129 11.55 1.25 -10.15
CA ARG A 129 12.21 2.54 -10.07
C ARG A 129 13.69 2.33 -10.36
N PRO A 130 14.23 2.96 -11.43
CA PRO A 130 15.67 2.88 -11.71
C PRO A 130 16.44 3.65 -10.63
N PRO A 131 17.55 3.09 -10.13
CA PRO A 131 18.50 3.81 -9.27
C PRO A 131 18.85 5.18 -9.83
N TYR A 132 18.95 6.19 -8.96
CA TYR A 132 19.26 7.58 -9.30
C TYR A 132 18.26 8.25 -10.27
N GLY A 133 17.14 7.57 -10.63
CA GLY A 133 16.22 8.01 -11.68
C GLY A 133 16.80 7.91 -13.10
N GLU A 134 17.90 7.20 -13.27
CA GLU A 134 18.60 7.08 -14.54
C GLU A 134 17.97 6.03 -15.46
N THR A 135 17.52 6.44 -16.63
CA THR A 135 16.89 5.57 -17.61
C THR A 135 17.37 5.87 -19.03
N ASN A 136 17.28 4.89 -19.91
CA ASN A 136 17.49 4.99 -21.34
C ASN A 136 16.68 3.92 -22.09
N SER A 137 16.80 3.88 -23.42
CA SER A 137 16.05 2.91 -24.24
C SER A 137 16.37 1.45 -23.91
N THR A 138 17.59 1.13 -23.49
CA THR A 138 18.01 -0.22 -23.12
C THR A 138 17.37 -0.64 -21.79
N VAL A 139 17.36 0.26 -20.79
CA VAL A 139 16.66 0.03 -19.50
C VAL A 139 15.18 -0.21 -19.77
N LYS A 140 14.51 0.65 -20.54
CA LYS A 140 13.08 0.51 -20.88
C LYS A 140 12.76 -0.79 -21.63
N ALA A 141 13.65 -1.26 -22.50
CA ALA A 141 13.45 -2.53 -23.18
C ALA A 141 13.48 -3.73 -22.21
N VAL A 142 14.33 -3.68 -21.18
CA VAL A 142 14.38 -4.71 -20.14
C VAL A 142 13.18 -4.61 -19.20
N GLU A 143 12.78 -3.41 -18.78
CA GLU A 143 11.54 -3.21 -18.00
C GLU A 143 10.32 -3.84 -18.71
N ALA A 144 10.19 -3.57 -20.01
CA ALA A 144 9.11 -4.12 -20.83
C ALA A 144 9.13 -5.66 -20.88
N LYS A 145 10.33 -6.29 -20.93
CA LYS A 145 10.49 -7.76 -20.87
C LYS A 145 9.86 -8.35 -19.59
N TYR A 146 9.98 -7.65 -18.46
CA TYR A 146 9.42 -8.09 -17.16
C TYR A 146 7.99 -7.58 -16.93
N GLY A 147 7.41 -6.81 -17.86
CA GLY A 147 6.09 -6.20 -17.72
C GLY A 147 6.03 -5.21 -16.56
N LEU A 148 7.11 -4.46 -16.38
CA LEU A 148 7.28 -3.44 -15.36
C LEU A 148 6.89 -2.06 -15.89
N THR A 149 6.33 -1.23 -15.01
CA THR A 149 6.09 0.19 -15.27
C THR A 149 7.12 1.01 -14.52
N GLU A 150 7.87 1.82 -15.25
CA GLU A 150 8.85 2.74 -14.68
C GLU A 150 8.17 3.84 -13.86
N ILE A 151 8.62 4.03 -12.65
CA ILE A 151 8.10 5.03 -11.71
C ILE A 151 9.24 5.98 -11.31
N ILE A 152 9.25 7.13 -11.96
CA ILE A 152 10.02 8.27 -11.50
C ILE A 152 9.14 9.09 -10.54
N TRP A 153 9.67 10.09 -9.91
CA TRP A 153 8.96 10.96 -8.99
C TRP A 153 8.60 12.31 -9.61
N ASN A 154 7.57 12.92 -9.09
CA ASN A 154 7.19 14.29 -9.42
C ASN A 154 7.85 15.30 -8.46
N ILE A 155 8.02 14.87 -7.20
CA ILE A 155 8.62 15.66 -6.12
C ILE A 155 9.77 14.85 -5.51
N ASP A 156 10.92 15.47 -5.34
CA ASP A 156 12.07 14.93 -4.60
C ASP A 156 12.10 15.58 -3.20
N SER A 157 12.02 14.78 -2.16
CA SER A 157 12.10 15.27 -0.77
C SER A 157 13.51 15.74 -0.39
N ARG A 158 14.51 15.29 -1.12
CA ARG A 158 15.93 15.48 -0.84
C ARG A 158 16.40 14.98 0.52
N ASP A 159 15.67 14.03 1.09
CA ASP A 159 15.99 13.41 2.37
C ASP A 159 17.35 12.71 2.33
N TRP A 160 17.68 12.06 1.21
CA TRP A 160 18.99 11.46 0.91
C TRP A 160 20.15 12.46 0.96
N ASN A 161 19.88 13.75 0.76
CA ASN A 161 20.87 14.84 0.79
C ASN A 161 20.75 15.69 2.07
N GLY A 162 20.22 15.12 3.15
CA GLY A 162 20.20 15.74 4.46
C GLY A 162 19.12 16.80 4.68
N ALA A 163 18.03 16.78 3.89
CA ALA A 163 16.91 17.69 4.12
C ALA A 163 16.39 17.58 5.55
N SER A 164 16.08 18.72 6.15
CA SER A 164 15.44 18.79 7.47
C SER A 164 14.01 18.26 7.41
N VAL A 165 13.45 17.89 8.59
CA VAL A 165 12.04 17.48 8.72
C VAL A 165 11.11 18.51 8.05
N ALA A 166 11.31 19.79 8.29
CA ALA A 166 10.49 20.87 7.70
C ALA A 166 10.58 20.90 6.17
N GLN A 167 11.76 20.66 5.57
CA GLN A 167 11.93 20.60 4.12
C GLN A 167 11.24 19.38 3.51
N ILE A 168 11.34 18.21 4.17
CA ILE A 168 10.65 16.99 3.73
C ILE A 168 9.12 17.19 3.77
N VAL A 169 8.60 17.78 4.84
CA VAL A 169 7.17 18.11 4.98
C VAL A 169 6.74 19.12 3.90
N GLN A 170 7.56 20.15 3.66
CA GLN A 170 7.30 21.14 2.61
C GLN A 170 7.27 20.50 1.21
N ALA A 171 8.16 19.56 0.91
CA ALA A 171 8.13 18.81 -0.35
C ALA A 171 6.81 18.03 -0.49
N ASN A 172 6.38 17.34 0.56
CA ASN A 172 5.10 16.61 0.57
C ASN A 172 3.88 17.54 0.39
N SER A 173 3.95 18.79 0.86
CA SER A 173 2.85 19.76 0.72
C SER A 173 2.64 20.23 -0.74
N GLN A 174 3.59 19.97 -1.63
CA GLN A 174 3.49 20.33 -3.05
C GLN A 174 2.79 19.25 -3.88
N LEU A 175 2.52 18.08 -3.30
CA LEU A 175 1.87 16.99 -4.00
C LEU A 175 0.44 17.35 -4.42
N THR A 176 0.09 16.94 -5.63
CA THR A 176 -1.26 17.00 -6.18
C THR A 176 -1.70 15.63 -6.66
N ASN A 177 -2.99 15.46 -6.96
CA ASN A 177 -3.58 14.19 -7.35
C ASN A 177 -2.81 13.45 -8.44
N GLY A 178 -2.48 12.21 -8.17
CA GLY A 178 -1.78 11.30 -9.06
C GLY A 178 -0.26 11.40 -9.02
N GLN A 179 0.30 12.36 -8.29
CA GLN A 179 1.74 12.54 -8.18
C GLN A 179 2.39 11.58 -7.18
N VAL A 180 3.70 11.41 -7.34
CA VAL A 180 4.56 10.50 -6.56
C VAL A 180 5.73 11.30 -5.98
N ILE A 181 6.06 11.06 -4.70
CA ILE A 181 7.23 11.65 -4.05
C ILE A 181 8.32 10.60 -3.82
N LEU A 182 9.59 11.01 -4.01
CA LEU A 182 10.77 10.25 -3.62
C LEU A 182 11.12 10.52 -2.16
N MET A 183 11.22 9.47 -1.39
CA MET A 183 11.84 9.42 -0.07
C MET A 183 12.62 8.10 0.07
N HIS A 184 13.38 7.96 1.15
CA HIS A 184 14.16 6.76 1.47
C HIS A 184 13.83 6.29 2.89
N GLU A 185 14.03 4.99 3.17
CA GLU A 185 13.69 4.46 4.51
C GLU A 185 14.75 4.77 5.58
N TRP A 186 15.99 5.05 5.17
CA TRP A 186 17.15 5.18 6.06
C TRP A 186 17.38 6.56 6.67
N PRO A 187 16.95 7.72 6.08
CA PRO A 187 17.20 9.01 6.74
C PRO A 187 16.29 9.20 7.96
N ALA A 188 16.87 9.46 9.11
CA ALA A 188 16.12 9.66 10.36
C ALA A 188 15.11 10.81 10.30
N ASN A 189 15.39 11.86 9.52
CA ASN A 189 14.49 12.99 9.32
C ASN A 189 13.22 12.58 8.56
N THR A 190 13.31 11.62 7.65
CA THR A 190 12.16 11.08 6.92
C THR A 190 11.20 10.40 7.88
N LEU A 191 11.71 9.51 8.74
CA LEU A 191 10.90 8.86 9.75
C LEU A 191 10.22 9.86 10.69
N THR A 192 10.95 10.90 11.12
CA THR A 192 10.44 11.96 12.00
C THR A 192 9.37 12.84 11.29
N ALA A 193 9.44 12.97 9.97
CA ALA A 193 8.48 13.77 9.19
C ALA A 193 7.12 13.09 8.99
N ILE A 194 7.01 11.76 9.10
CA ILE A 194 5.80 11.00 8.75
C ILE A 194 4.52 11.53 9.42
N PRO A 195 4.47 11.86 10.73
CA PRO A 195 3.26 12.40 11.34
C PRO A 195 2.81 13.73 10.72
N GLN A 196 3.76 14.61 10.39
CA GLN A 196 3.48 15.89 9.77
C GLN A 196 3.08 15.74 8.29
N ILE A 197 3.67 14.76 7.58
CA ILE A 197 3.25 14.40 6.21
C ILE A 197 1.78 13.98 6.22
N ALA A 198 1.35 13.11 7.15
CA ALA A 198 -0.04 12.71 7.28
C ALA A 198 -0.98 13.90 7.51
N GLN A 199 -0.58 14.85 8.37
CA GLN A 199 -1.35 16.07 8.63
C GLN A 199 -1.46 16.97 7.39
N VAL A 200 -0.36 17.14 6.65
CA VAL A 200 -0.33 17.95 5.41
C VAL A 200 -1.25 17.33 4.36
N LEU A 201 -1.16 16.03 4.11
CA LEU A 201 -2.05 15.36 3.16
C LEU A 201 -3.52 15.52 3.55
N ALA A 202 -3.84 15.33 4.83
CA ALA A 202 -5.19 15.51 5.35
C ALA A 202 -5.69 16.96 5.17
N SER A 203 -4.85 17.97 5.43
CA SER A 203 -5.21 19.39 5.26
C SER A 203 -5.48 19.77 3.79
N HIS A 204 -4.88 19.03 2.85
CA HIS A 204 -5.10 19.19 1.41
C HIS A 204 -6.20 18.26 0.87
N ASN A 205 -6.90 17.49 1.72
CA ASN A 205 -7.87 16.47 1.33
C ASN A 205 -7.28 15.42 0.38
N LEU A 206 -5.98 15.16 0.45
CA LEU A 206 -5.26 14.14 -0.27
C LEU A 206 -5.09 12.89 0.60
N CYS A 207 -5.08 11.73 -0.02
CA CYS A 207 -4.79 10.46 0.65
C CYS A 207 -3.58 9.76 0.01
N ALA A 208 -2.87 8.98 0.82
CA ALA A 208 -1.88 8.05 0.29
C ALA A 208 -2.58 6.96 -0.54
N GLY A 209 -2.14 6.78 -1.78
CA GLY A 209 -2.69 5.86 -2.76
C GLY A 209 -1.67 4.88 -3.29
N MET A 210 -2.16 3.81 -3.93
CA MET A 210 -1.30 2.90 -4.69
C MET A 210 -0.86 3.54 -6.01
N ILE A 211 0.27 3.13 -6.54
CA ILE A 211 0.69 3.54 -7.89
C ILE A 211 0.14 2.51 -8.89
N SER A 212 -0.66 3.00 -9.84
CA SER A 212 -1.23 2.15 -10.90
C SER A 212 -0.13 1.68 -11.87
N PRO A 213 0.03 0.37 -12.06
CA PRO A 213 0.99 -0.14 -13.06
C PRO A 213 0.58 0.14 -14.51
N GLN A 214 -0.65 0.60 -14.77
CA GLN A 214 -1.10 0.99 -16.11
C GLN A 214 -0.74 2.43 -16.45
N THR A 215 -0.67 3.31 -15.44
CA THR A 215 -0.53 4.76 -15.68
C THR A 215 0.70 5.37 -15.00
N GLY A 216 1.34 4.68 -14.07
CA GLY A 216 2.41 5.23 -13.22
C GLY A 216 1.96 6.31 -12.24
N ARG A 217 0.65 6.54 -12.13
CA ARG A 217 0.07 7.59 -11.27
C ARG A 217 -0.51 6.99 -9.98
N ALA A 218 -0.51 7.80 -8.95
CA ALA A 218 -1.19 7.42 -7.71
C ALA A 218 -2.71 7.42 -7.91
N VAL A 219 -3.35 6.36 -7.46
CA VAL A 219 -4.80 6.12 -7.52
C VAL A 219 -5.32 5.60 -6.18
N ALA A 220 -6.63 5.56 -6.02
CA ALA A 220 -7.24 4.94 -4.86
C ALA A 220 -6.72 3.50 -4.69
N PRO A 221 -6.40 3.07 -3.46
CA PRO A 221 -6.12 1.68 -3.20
C PRO A 221 -7.29 0.80 -3.64
N SER A 222 -7.03 -0.23 -4.41
CA SER A 222 -8.03 -1.23 -4.75
C SER A 222 -8.42 -1.95 -3.45
N GLY A 223 -9.59 -1.60 -2.88
CA GLY A 223 -10.12 -2.21 -1.66
C GLY A 223 -10.49 -1.27 -0.52
N GLY A 224 -10.30 0.06 -0.66
CA GLY A 224 -10.68 1.06 0.36
C GLY A 224 -11.86 1.91 -0.12
N SER A 225 -13.01 1.81 0.55
CA SER A 225 -14.14 2.71 0.36
C SER A 225 -13.79 4.14 0.78
N GLY A 226 -13.67 5.04 -0.21
CA GLY A 226 -13.56 6.49 0.02
C GLY A 226 -13.96 7.20 -1.28
N GLY A 227 -15.14 7.82 -1.28
CA GLY A 227 -15.83 8.33 -2.43
C GLY A 227 -15.19 9.50 -3.16
N GLY A 228 -15.47 9.57 -4.45
CA GLY A 228 -15.48 10.80 -5.25
C GLY A 228 -14.71 10.72 -6.57
N GLY A 229 -15.42 10.55 -7.68
CA GLY A 229 -15.02 11.07 -9.00
C GLY A 229 -14.67 10.05 -10.09
N GLY A 230 -15.65 9.60 -10.85
CA GLY A 230 -15.56 9.40 -12.32
C GLY A 230 -14.73 8.22 -12.85
N GLY A 231 -15.22 7.02 -12.63
CA GLY A 231 -14.84 5.77 -13.29
C GLY A 231 -15.40 4.66 -12.43
N GLY A 232 -16.45 3.95 -12.91
CA GLY A 232 -17.25 3.06 -12.08
C GLY A 232 -16.43 2.13 -11.18
N SER A 233 -16.26 2.47 -9.92
CA SER A 233 -15.67 1.58 -8.94
C SER A 233 -16.72 0.62 -8.40
N CYS A 234 -16.38 -0.67 -8.32
CA CYS A 234 -17.23 -1.63 -7.65
C CYS A 234 -16.58 -2.11 -6.35
N THR A 235 -17.42 -2.50 -5.41
CA THR A 235 -17.01 -3.11 -4.13
C THR A 235 -17.62 -4.50 -4.03
N ALA A 236 -16.80 -5.50 -3.71
CA ALA A 236 -17.26 -6.84 -3.38
C ALA A 236 -17.14 -7.08 -1.88
N THR A 237 -18.26 -7.28 -1.21
CA THR A 237 -18.33 -7.56 0.22
C THR A 237 -18.63 -9.04 0.44
N LEU A 238 -17.75 -9.72 1.17
CA LEU A 238 -17.92 -11.12 1.58
C LEU A 238 -18.67 -11.20 2.91
N SER A 239 -19.70 -12.03 2.96
CA SER A 239 -20.42 -12.36 4.19
C SER A 239 -20.57 -13.87 4.35
N ASN A 240 -20.76 -14.32 5.60
CA ASN A 240 -20.89 -15.74 5.90
C ASN A 240 -22.26 -16.27 5.47
N GLY A 241 -22.23 -17.40 4.79
CA GLY A 241 -23.40 -18.25 4.58
C GLY A 241 -23.40 -19.47 5.53
N SER A 242 -24.05 -20.54 5.09
CA SER A 242 -24.06 -21.81 5.80
C SER A 242 -22.67 -22.45 5.85
N SER A 243 -22.41 -23.27 6.85
CA SER A 243 -21.17 -24.03 7.00
C SER A 243 -21.41 -25.42 7.54
N GLY A 244 -20.48 -26.32 7.28
CA GLY A 244 -20.47 -27.70 7.77
C GLY A 244 -19.05 -28.20 8.00
N ASN A 245 -18.92 -29.51 8.22
CA ASN A 245 -17.62 -30.10 8.42
C ASN A 245 -16.82 -30.07 7.10
N GLY A 246 -15.71 -29.34 7.11
CA GLY A 246 -14.78 -29.23 5.95
C GLY A 246 -15.24 -28.27 4.83
N TRP A 247 -16.33 -27.52 5.02
CA TRP A 247 -16.80 -26.53 4.02
C TRP A 247 -17.55 -25.35 4.64
N TYR A 248 -17.61 -24.26 3.89
CA TYR A 248 -18.47 -23.11 4.19
C TYR A 248 -18.86 -22.35 2.91
N ASN A 249 -19.98 -21.63 3.00
CA ASN A 249 -20.45 -20.73 1.95
C ASN A 249 -20.04 -19.30 2.26
N LEU A 250 -19.70 -18.57 1.21
CA LEU A 250 -19.56 -17.12 1.22
C LEU A 250 -20.58 -16.51 0.25
N ASN A 251 -21.33 -15.54 0.76
CA ASN A 251 -22.14 -14.67 -0.07
C ASN A 251 -21.33 -13.44 -0.45
N VAL A 252 -21.46 -12.98 -1.67
CA VAL A 252 -20.78 -11.82 -2.22
C VAL A 252 -21.82 -10.81 -2.67
N ALA A 253 -21.77 -9.60 -2.11
CA ALA A 253 -22.58 -8.47 -2.58
C ALA A 253 -21.67 -7.51 -3.33
N VAL A 254 -21.99 -7.20 -4.59
CA VAL A 254 -21.27 -6.22 -5.40
C VAL A 254 -22.10 -4.94 -5.48
N THR A 255 -21.46 -3.82 -5.16
CA THR A 255 -22.05 -2.47 -5.24
C THR A 255 -21.21 -1.56 -6.14
N GLY A 256 -21.79 -0.48 -6.62
CA GLY A 256 -21.10 0.54 -7.41
C GLY A 256 -21.11 0.32 -8.93
N SER A 257 -21.37 -0.89 -9.42
CA SER A 257 -21.44 -1.17 -10.86
C SER A 257 -22.36 -2.35 -11.15
N SER A 258 -22.93 -2.38 -12.34
CA SER A 258 -23.63 -3.55 -12.91
C SER A 258 -22.72 -4.36 -13.87
N THR A 259 -21.61 -3.78 -14.30
CA THR A 259 -20.55 -4.45 -15.06
C THR A 259 -19.31 -4.54 -14.20
N TRP A 260 -19.00 -5.72 -13.71
CA TRP A 260 -17.93 -5.93 -12.75
C TRP A 260 -17.22 -7.27 -12.98
N THR A 261 -15.96 -7.34 -12.54
CA THR A 261 -15.21 -8.58 -12.36
C THR A 261 -14.74 -8.64 -10.92
N VAL A 262 -15.14 -9.68 -10.19
CA VAL A 262 -14.63 -9.97 -8.84
C VAL A 262 -13.56 -11.05 -8.94
N THR A 263 -12.37 -10.76 -8.45
CA THR A 263 -11.31 -11.74 -8.31
C THR A 263 -11.27 -12.23 -6.86
N VAL A 264 -11.41 -13.54 -6.67
CA VAL A 264 -11.32 -14.21 -5.37
C VAL A 264 -10.01 -14.97 -5.31
N ASN A 265 -9.16 -14.64 -4.31
CA ASN A 265 -7.91 -15.33 -4.05
C ASN A 265 -8.11 -16.29 -2.86
N MET A 266 -8.04 -17.57 -3.15
CA MET A 266 -8.14 -18.64 -2.16
C MET A 266 -6.82 -18.80 -1.41
N VAL A 267 -6.90 -19.24 -0.16
CA VAL A 267 -5.72 -19.60 0.64
C VAL A 267 -5.55 -21.13 0.57
N ALA A 268 -4.42 -21.57 0.02
CA ALA A 268 -4.12 -22.99 -0.06
C ALA A 268 -4.15 -23.66 1.33
N PRO A 269 -4.62 -24.89 1.44
CA PRO A 269 -5.12 -25.80 0.42
C PRO A 269 -6.63 -25.69 0.12
N SER A 270 -7.34 -24.64 0.61
CA SER A 270 -8.79 -24.50 0.34
C SER A 270 -9.06 -24.16 -1.11
N VAL A 271 -10.18 -24.64 -1.65
CA VAL A 271 -10.61 -24.44 -3.04
C VAL A 271 -12.08 -24.09 -3.12
N VAL A 272 -12.48 -23.46 -4.23
CA VAL A 272 -13.89 -23.26 -4.54
C VAL A 272 -14.48 -24.56 -5.05
N ALA A 273 -15.52 -25.06 -4.39
CA ALA A 273 -16.23 -26.26 -4.76
C ALA A 273 -17.40 -25.98 -5.75
N SER A 274 -18.10 -24.87 -5.58
CA SER A 274 -19.22 -24.45 -6.43
C SER A 274 -19.47 -22.95 -6.35
N THR A 275 -20.18 -22.42 -7.33
CA THR A 275 -20.62 -21.02 -7.38
C THR A 275 -22.11 -20.96 -7.76
N TRP A 276 -22.79 -19.86 -7.38
CA TRP A 276 -24.17 -19.59 -7.80
C TRP A 276 -24.38 -18.12 -8.14
N ASN A 277 -25.30 -17.87 -9.08
CA ASN A 277 -25.70 -16.55 -9.56
C ASN A 277 -24.55 -15.74 -10.19
N VAL A 278 -23.55 -16.39 -10.79
CA VAL A 278 -22.38 -15.74 -11.37
C VAL A 278 -21.79 -16.60 -12.49
N ASN A 279 -21.14 -15.98 -13.47
CA ASN A 279 -20.21 -16.65 -14.35
C ASN A 279 -18.84 -16.69 -13.69
N ALA A 280 -18.25 -17.90 -13.57
CA ALA A 280 -16.95 -18.05 -12.91
C ALA A 280 -15.94 -18.70 -13.85
N THR A 281 -14.69 -18.21 -13.79
CA THR A 281 -13.52 -18.77 -14.48
C THR A 281 -12.38 -18.92 -13.49
N TRP A 282 -11.46 -19.86 -13.76
CA TRP A 282 -10.34 -20.18 -12.87
C TRP A 282 -9.01 -19.98 -13.58
N PRO A 283 -8.40 -18.76 -13.50
CA PRO A 283 -7.06 -18.50 -14.01
C PRO A 283 -5.98 -19.41 -13.40
N SER A 284 -6.20 -19.82 -12.14
CA SER A 284 -5.36 -20.83 -11.45
C SER A 284 -6.19 -21.59 -10.40
N GLN A 285 -5.62 -22.65 -9.81
CA GLN A 285 -6.28 -23.46 -8.78
C GLN A 285 -6.79 -22.64 -7.57
N TYR A 286 -6.10 -21.55 -7.25
CA TYR A 286 -6.41 -20.72 -6.08
C TYR A 286 -6.93 -19.31 -6.44
N VAL A 287 -7.23 -19.07 -7.70
CA VAL A 287 -7.78 -17.79 -8.16
C VAL A 287 -9.03 -18.02 -8.99
N MET A 288 -10.15 -17.46 -8.56
CA MET A 288 -11.40 -17.44 -9.30
C MET A 288 -11.71 -16.01 -9.74
N LYS A 289 -12.14 -15.85 -11.01
CA LYS A 289 -12.73 -14.61 -11.51
C LYS A 289 -14.21 -14.82 -11.76
N ALA A 290 -15.02 -13.92 -11.21
CA ALA A 290 -16.47 -13.94 -11.29
C ALA A 290 -16.99 -12.71 -12.03
N THR A 291 -17.94 -12.87 -12.96
CA THR A 291 -18.58 -11.79 -13.73
C THR A 291 -20.10 -11.94 -13.69
N PRO A 292 -20.89 -10.87 -13.91
CA PRO A 292 -22.35 -10.95 -13.91
C PRO A 292 -22.87 -11.99 -14.93
N ASN A 293 -23.90 -12.74 -14.53
CA ASN A 293 -24.62 -13.68 -15.40
C ASN A 293 -26.08 -13.28 -15.64
N GLY A 294 -26.47 -12.05 -15.24
CA GLY A 294 -27.84 -11.57 -15.31
C GLY A 294 -28.68 -11.78 -14.05
N SER A 295 -28.17 -12.51 -13.04
CA SER A 295 -28.89 -12.75 -11.78
C SER A 295 -28.73 -11.61 -10.76
N GLY A 296 -28.16 -10.47 -11.16
CA GLY A 296 -27.91 -9.32 -10.30
C GLY A 296 -26.52 -9.32 -9.64
N ASN A 297 -26.39 -8.51 -8.61
CA ASN A 297 -25.10 -8.24 -7.98
C ASN A 297 -24.85 -9.06 -6.69
N ASN A 298 -25.77 -9.97 -6.34
CA ASN A 298 -25.64 -10.87 -5.20
C ASN A 298 -25.44 -12.30 -5.69
N TRP A 299 -24.32 -12.87 -5.33
CA TRP A 299 -23.91 -14.21 -5.73
C TRP A 299 -23.12 -14.88 -4.61
N GLY A 300 -22.59 -16.06 -4.83
CA GLY A 300 -21.75 -16.67 -3.82
C GLY A 300 -21.04 -17.93 -4.29
N PHE A 301 -20.31 -18.54 -3.36
CA PHE A 301 -19.54 -19.74 -3.62
C PHE A 301 -19.34 -20.58 -2.37
N THR A 302 -19.16 -21.88 -2.58
CA THR A 302 -18.83 -22.84 -1.53
C THR A 302 -17.31 -23.06 -1.53
N VAL A 303 -16.73 -23.04 -0.34
CA VAL A 303 -15.31 -23.33 -0.10
C VAL A 303 -15.20 -24.71 0.56
N THR A 304 -14.34 -25.56 -0.01
CA THR A 304 -13.83 -26.75 0.70
C THR A 304 -12.54 -26.36 1.40
N THR A 305 -12.48 -26.55 2.73
CA THR A 305 -11.41 -26.01 3.57
C THR A 305 -10.10 -26.79 3.46
N ASN A 306 -10.18 -28.10 3.20
CA ASN A 306 -9.01 -29.00 3.17
C ASN A 306 -8.07 -28.82 4.38
N GLY A 307 -8.65 -28.49 5.55
CA GLY A 307 -7.90 -28.33 6.80
C GLY A 307 -7.48 -26.90 7.14
N THR A 308 -7.71 -25.89 6.26
CA THR A 308 -7.46 -24.48 6.62
C THR A 308 -8.74 -23.75 6.99
N THR A 309 -8.66 -22.85 7.96
CA THR A 309 -9.75 -21.93 8.35
C THR A 309 -9.53 -20.50 7.84
N THR A 310 -8.42 -20.25 7.16
CA THR A 310 -8.11 -18.93 6.62
C THR A 310 -9.06 -18.59 5.47
N ARG A 311 -9.64 -17.40 5.52
CA ARG A 311 -10.62 -16.94 4.53
C ARG A 311 -9.97 -16.42 3.28
N PRO A 312 -10.63 -16.57 2.10
CA PRO A 312 -10.20 -15.93 0.88
C PRO A 312 -10.39 -14.42 0.94
N SER A 313 -9.63 -13.72 0.12
CA SER A 313 -9.85 -12.29 -0.15
C SER A 313 -10.58 -12.11 -1.49
N ALA A 314 -11.32 -11.01 -1.63
CA ALA A 314 -11.99 -10.64 -2.87
C ALA A 314 -11.65 -9.19 -3.23
N SER A 315 -11.44 -8.94 -4.52
CA SER A 315 -11.29 -7.60 -5.10
C SER A 315 -12.26 -7.43 -6.27
N CYS A 316 -12.74 -6.21 -6.48
CA CYS A 316 -13.69 -5.89 -7.55
C CYS A 316 -13.07 -4.88 -8.51
N SER A 317 -13.26 -5.09 -9.80
CA SER A 317 -12.92 -4.14 -10.87
C SER A 317 -14.07 -3.99 -11.83
N THR A 318 -14.25 -2.81 -12.39
CA THR A 318 -15.17 -2.58 -13.52
C THR A 318 -14.41 -2.76 -14.83
N GLY A 319 -15.04 -3.42 -15.80
CA GLY A 319 -14.47 -3.61 -17.13
C GLY A 319 -14.42 -2.32 -17.94
#